data_d4c1e18ca7d22fac0aabac85b59727dc
#
_entry.id   d4c1e18ca7d22fac0aabac85b59727dc
#
_cell.length_a   1.000
_cell.length_b   1.000
_cell.length_c   1.000
_cell.angle_alpha   90.00
_cell.angle_beta   90.00
_cell.angle_gamma   90.00
#
_symmetry.space_group_name_H-M   'P 1'
#
loop_
_entity.id
_entity.type
_entity.pdbx_description
1 polymer ?
#
loop_
_entity_poly.entity_id
_entity_poly.type
_entity_poly.pdbx_seq_one_letter_code
_entity_poly.pdbx_strand_id
1 'polypeptide(L)'
;MCAANDAVMKQTLEALFTTYGPVLSIVAHGNLRMRGQAFVSFQDVATASKAKHEVNGFPLYGKSMVRTPHLYQRLSFARTKSDSVVAYLGKASGSAEKDLEEHKKARLAQKPITRRRNSTRQRRFERKKAHDQAVPAGA
;
A
#
# COMPACT_ATOMS: atom_id res chain seq x y z
N MET A 1 -11.98 0.32 16.58
CA MET A 1 -10.72 0.38 17.37
C MET A 1 -9.42 0.34 16.54
N CYS A 2 -9.45 0.44 15.19
CA CYS A 2 -8.23 0.30 14.37
C CYS A 2 -7.54 1.62 13.96
N ALA A 3 -8.25 2.74 13.96
CA ALA A 3 -7.69 4.01 13.47
C ALA A 3 -6.60 4.62 14.37
N ALA A 4 -6.71 4.45 15.68
CA ALA A 4 -5.71 4.97 16.62
C ALA A 4 -4.35 4.29 16.46
N ASN A 5 -4.33 2.98 16.19
CA ASN A 5 -3.10 2.23 15.96
C ASN A 5 -2.40 2.62 14.64
N ASP A 6 -3.16 2.98 13.60
CA ASP A 6 -2.59 3.41 12.32
C ASP A 6 -1.88 4.76 12.43
N ALA A 7 -2.42 5.69 13.24
CA ALA A 7 -1.80 6.98 13.47
C ALA A 7 -0.49 6.86 14.28
N VAL A 8 -0.52 6.10 15.37
CA VAL A 8 0.66 5.84 16.20
C VAL A 8 1.75 5.14 15.39
N MET A 9 1.39 4.15 14.58
CA MET A 9 2.31 3.46 13.68
C MET A 9 2.98 4.42 12.69
N LYS A 10 2.22 5.32 12.08
CA LYS A 10 2.77 6.32 11.15
C LYS A 10 3.74 7.26 11.85
N GLN A 11 3.39 7.77 13.03
CA GLN A 11 4.26 8.65 13.82
C GLN A 11 5.57 7.96 14.21
N THR A 12 5.51 6.70 14.65
CA THR A 12 6.70 5.93 15.00
C THR A 12 7.61 5.70 13.79
N LEU A 13 7.02 5.37 12.64
CA LEU A 13 7.77 5.20 11.39
C LEU A 13 8.36 6.54 10.92
N GLU A 14 7.63 7.63 11.05
CA GLU A 14 8.10 8.95 10.70
C GLU A 14 9.31 9.36 11.55
N ALA A 15 9.22 9.20 12.87
CA ALA A 15 10.33 9.48 13.79
C ALA A 15 11.56 8.63 13.47
N LEU A 16 11.38 7.35 13.14
CA LEU A 16 12.47 6.45 12.78
C LEU A 16 13.12 6.84 11.44
N PHE A 17 12.32 7.08 10.41
CA PHE A 17 12.85 7.28 9.06
C PHE A 17 13.31 8.72 8.79
N THR A 18 12.82 9.71 9.52
CA THR A 18 13.30 11.11 9.45
C THR A 18 14.76 11.24 9.82
N THR A 19 15.30 10.34 10.65
CA THR A 19 16.74 10.29 11.00
C THR A 19 17.63 10.09 9.76
N TYR A 20 17.12 9.43 8.73
CA TYR A 20 17.88 9.13 7.50
C TYR A 20 17.73 10.21 6.44
N GLY A 21 16.65 10.97 6.46
CA GLY A 21 16.41 12.07 5.55
C GLY A 21 14.93 12.43 5.42
N PRO A 22 14.62 13.41 4.54
CA PRO A 22 13.28 13.94 4.41
C PRO A 22 12.30 12.89 3.86
N VAL A 23 11.26 12.61 4.64
CA VAL A 23 10.17 11.71 4.28
C VAL A 23 9.06 12.50 3.60
N LEU A 24 8.65 12.10 2.39
CA LEU A 24 7.55 12.71 1.65
C LEU A 24 6.18 12.24 2.14
N SER A 25 6.03 10.96 2.37
CA SER A 25 4.78 10.39 2.86
C SER A 25 4.96 9.01 3.45
N ILE A 26 4.09 8.69 4.40
CA ILE A 26 3.98 7.36 4.99
C ILE A 26 2.55 6.87 4.81
N VAL A 27 2.40 5.72 4.12
CA VAL A 27 1.12 5.07 3.88
C VAL A 27 1.10 3.75 4.64
N ALA A 28 0.30 3.71 5.70
CA ALA A 28 0.02 2.50 6.46
C ALA A 28 -1.49 2.41 6.69
N HIS A 29 -2.07 1.27 6.37
CA HIS A 29 -3.52 1.05 6.50
C HIS A 29 -3.80 -0.26 7.20
N GLY A 30 -4.73 -0.26 8.16
CA GLY A 30 -5.17 -1.44 8.90
C GLY A 30 -6.20 -2.31 8.19
N ASN A 31 -6.56 -2.03 6.93
CA ASN A 31 -7.53 -2.83 6.19
C ASN A 31 -6.98 -4.23 5.84
N LEU A 32 -7.86 -5.21 5.60
CA LEU A 32 -7.49 -6.61 5.38
C LEU A 32 -6.47 -6.84 4.25
N ARG A 33 -6.38 -5.94 3.27
CA ARG A 33 -5.45 -6.06 2.13
C ARG A 33 -4.10 -5.45 2.40
N MET A 34 -4.05 -4.41 3.25
CA MET A 34 -2.87 -3.58 3.46
C MET A 34 -2.29 -3.72 4.88
N ARG A 35 -3.00 -4.38 5.79
CA ARG A 35 -2.55 -4.56 7.17
C ARG A 35 -1.21 -5.27 7.21
N GLY A 36 -0.33 -4.81 8.08
CA GLY A 36 1.02 -5.32 8.19
C GLY A 36 1.99 -4.82 7.12
N GLN A 37 1.56 -3.87 6.27
CA GLN A 37 2.39 -3.22 5.27
C GLN A 37 2.39 -1.71 5.50
N ALA A 38 3.58 -1.11 5.44
CA ALA A 38 3.77 0.32 5.42
C ALA A 38 4.67 0.70 4.24
N PHE A 39 4.33 1.80 3.59
CA PHE A 39 5.11 2.36 2.49
C PHE A 39 5.65 3.71 2.94
N VAL A 40 6.96 3.87 2.94
CA VAL A 40 7.65 5.11 3.24
C VAL A 40 8.25 5.65 1.95
N SER A 41 7.94 6.90 1.62
CA SER A 41 8.41 7.57 0.42
C SER A 41 9.43 8.63 0.80
N PHE A 42 10.63 8.53 0.26
CA PHE A 42 11.70 9.52 0.41
C PHE A 42 11.81 10.40 -0.83
N GLN A 43 12.49 11.53 -0.69
CA GLN A 43 12.83 12.40 -1.83
C GLN A 43 13.84 11.70 -2.74
N ASP A 44 14.89 11.11 -2.16
CA ASP A 44 16.02 10.52 -2.87
C ASP A 44 16.10 9.01 -2.71
N VAL A 45 16.54 8.34 -3.77
CA VAL A 45 16.80 6.90 -3.77
C VAL A 45 18.00 6.54 -2.89
N ALA A 46 19.00 7.42 -2.82
CA ALA A 46 20.17 7.23 -1.98
C ALA A 46 19.78 7.15 -0.48
N THR A 47 18.93 8.06 -0.03
CA THR A 47 18.37 8.09 1.32
C THR A 47 17.55 6.82 1.62
N ALA A 48 16.71 6.40 0.67
CA ALA A 48 15.94 5.17 0.80
C ALA A 48 16.83 3.91 0.90
N SER A 49 17.93 3.89 0.16
CA SER A 49 18.91 2.78 0.20
C SER A 49 19.65 2.71 1.54
N LYS A 50 20.07 3.85 2.06
CA LYS A 50 20.67 4.00 3.39
C LYS A 50 19.72 3.51 4.48
N ALA A 51 18.51 4.06 4.51
CA ALA A 51 17.48 3.69 5.47
C ALA A 51 17.17 2.17 5.41
N LYS A 52 17.06 1.60 4.22
CA LYS A 52 16.84 0.16 4.06
C LYS A 52 17.97 -0.69 4.62
N HIS A 53 19.21 -0.24 4.48
CA HIS A 53 20.38 -0.99 4.96
C HIS A 53 20.51 -0.91 6.48
N GLU A 54 20.34 0.28 7.07
CA GLU A 54 20.56 0.52 8.49
C GLU A 54 19.38 0.09 9.36
N VAL A 55 18.15 0.23 8.86
CA VAL A 55 16.93 -0.21 9.59
C VAL A 55 16.75 -1.74 9.53
N ASN A 56 17.56 -2.42 8.72
CA ASN A 56 17.50 -3.89 8.64
C ASN A 56 17.92 -4.50 9.99
N GLY A 57 16.99 -5.21 10.64
CA GLY A 57 17.20 -5.78 11.97
C GLY A 57 16.69 -4.93 13.12
N PHE A 58 16.26 -3.69 12.87
CA PHE A 58 15.72 -2.82 13.91
C PHE A 58 14.41 -3.40 14.50
N PRO A 59 14.29 -3.48 15.84
CA PRO A 59 13.07 -3.97 16.47
C PRO A 59 11.96 -2.91 16.42
N LEU A 60 10.89 -3.17 15.66
CA LEU A 60 9.69 -2.35 15.67
C LEU A 60 8.57 -3.10 16.40
N TYR A 61 8.09 -2.53 17.52
CA TYR A 61 7.07 -3.15 18.38
C TYR A 61 7.41 -4.60 18.82
N GLY A 62 8.65 -4.84 19.19
CA GLY A 62 9.11 -6.16 19.63
C GLY A 62 9.32 -7.19 18.50
N LYS A 63 9.20 -6.77 17.24
CA LYS A 63 9.45 -7.60 16.07
C LYS A 63 10.59 -7.00 15.26
N SER A 64 11.66 -7.78 15.03
CA SER A 64 12.78 -7.27 14.26
C SER A 64 12.45 -7.19 12.76
N MET A 65 12.87 -6.12 12.12
CA MET A 65 12.77 -5.92 10.67
C MET A 65 13.92 -6.67 9.97
N VAL A 66 13.79 -7.98 9.83
CA VAL A 66 14.83 -8.83 9.24
C VAL A 66 14.43 -9.40 7.89
N ARG A 67 15.39 -9.54 7.01
CA ARG A 67 15.26 -10.13 5.67
C ARG A 67 15.15 -11.66 5.67
N THR A 68 14.80 -12.34 6.75
CA THR A 68 14.69 -13.80 6.78
C THR A 68 13.33 -14.30 6.25
N PRO A 69 13.30 -15.43 5.51
CA PRO A 69 12.09 -15.92 4.85
C PRO A 69 10.95 -16.33 5.81
N HIS A 70 11.23 -16.47 7.11
CA HIS A 70 10.28 -16.96 8.11
C HIS A 70 9.86 -15.96 9.20
N LEU A 71 10.39 -14.73 9.24
CA LEU A 71 10.04 -13.71 10.27
C LEU A 71 9.67 -12.37 9.62
N TYR A 72 8.54 -12.08 9.72
CA TYR A 72 7.42 -11.12 9.58
C TYR A 72 7.66 -9.67 9.16
N GLN A 73 8.86 -9.13 9.06
CA GLN A 73 9.05 -7.75 8.57
C GLN A 73 10.14 -7.67 7.52
N ARG A 74 9.71 -7.53 6.27
CA ARG A 74 10.61 -7.45 5.12
C ARG A 74 10.69 -6.03 4.59
N LEU A 75 11.88 -5.44 4.61
CA LEU A 75 12.18 -4.19 3.92
C LEU A 75 12.55 -4.46 2.45
N SER A 76 11.77 -3.93 1.53
CA SER A 76 12.04 -4.02 0.10
C SER A 76 11.69 -2.71 -0.59
N PHE A 77 12.32 -2.44 -1.71
CA PHE A 77 11.87 -1.32 -2.54
C PHE A 77 10.48 -1.58 -3.11
N ALA A 78 9.67 -0.52 -3.22
CA ALA A 78 8.39 -0.60 -3.90
C ALA A 78 8.60 -0.91 -5.39
N ARG A 79 7.67 -1.67 -5.97
CA ARG A 79 7.73 -2.01 -7.42
C ARG A 79 7.44 -0.83 -8.31
N THR A 80 6.61 0.09 -7.85
CA THR A 80 6.19 1.28 -8.58
C THR A 80 6.44 2.51 -7.73
N LYS A 81 6.66 3.65 -8.36
CA LYS A 81 6.75 4.94 -7.67
C LYS A 81 5.42 5.24 -6.98
N SER A 82 5.47 5.90 -5.81
CA SER A 82 4.26 6.39 -5.14
C SER A 82 3.76 7.68 -5.79
N ASP A 83 2.47 7.94 -5.63
CA ASP A 83 1.85 9.18 -6.12
C ASP A 83 2.55 10.42 -5.52
N SER A 84 3.04 10.33 -4.27
CA SER A 84 3.78 11.40 -3.58
C SER A 84 5.13 11.70 -4.24
N VAL A 85 5.86 10.66 -4.65
CA VAL A 85 7.15 10.81 -5.35
C VAL A 85 6.92 11.39 -6.75
N VAL A 86 5.90 10.94 -7.47
CA VAL A 86 5.55 11.48 -8.79
C VAL A 86 5.19 12.95 -8.69
N ALA A 87 4.35 13.32 -7.71
CA ALA A 87 3.99 14.72 -7.46
C ALA A 87 5.20 15.58 -7.07
N TYR A 88 6.14 15.05 -6.29
CA TYR A 88 7.36 15.76 -5.90
C TYR A 88 8.27 16.01 -7.11
N LEU A 89 8.52 14.98 -7.91
CA LEU A 89 9.33 15.09 -9.12
C LEU A 89 8.69 16.01 -10.15
N GLY A 90 7.37 15.93 -10.33
CA GLY A 90 6.63 16.78 -11.25
C GLY A 90 6.61 18.26 -10.83
N LYS A 91 6.73 18.57 -9.53
CA LYS A 91 6.90 19.96 -9.05
C LYS A 91 8.22 20.57 -9.55
N ALA A 92 9.28 19.77 -9.60
CA ALA A 92 10.58 20.23 -10.09
C ALA A 92 10.56 20.48 -11.61
N SER A 93 9.75 19.75 -12.38
CA SER A 93 9.62 19.87 -13.84
C SER A 93 8.46 20.77 -14.30
N GLY A 94 7.60 21.24 -13.38
CA GLY A 94 6.43 22.05 -13.72
C GLY A 94 5.26 21.27 -14.32
N SER A 95 5.33 19.94 -14.37
CA SER A 95 4.30 19.04 -14.97
C SER A 95 3.57 18.15 -13.95
N ALA A 96 3.66 18.50 -12.67
CA ALA A 96 3.21 17.67 -11.54
C ALA A 96 1.78 17.10 -11.68
N GLU A 97 0.86 17.89 -12.17
CA GLU A 97 -0.55 17.49 -12.29
C GLU A 97 -0.77 16.46 -13.40
N LYS A 98 -0.15 16.69 -14.55
CA LYS A 98 -0.25 15.79 -15.72
C LYS A 98 0.42 14.45 -15.42
N ASP A 99 1.61 14.47 -14.87
CA ASP A 99 2.39 13.28 -14.53
C ASP A 99 1.66 12.44 -13.46
N LEU A 100 1.01 13.10 -12.48
CA LEU A 100 0.24 12.44 -11.45
C LEU A 100 -1.04 11.80 -12.01
N GLU A 101 -1.75 12.46 -12.90
CA GLU A 101 -2.94 11.92 -13.56
C GLU A 101 -2.60 10.73 -14.46
N GLU A 102 -1.54 10.84 -15.24
CA GLU A 102 -1.06 9.76 -16.10
C GLU A 102 -0.63 8.55 -15.26
N HIS A 103 0.09 8.76 -14.17
CA HIS A 103 0.47 7.70 -13.24
C HIS A 103 -0.73 7.02 -12.61
N LYS A 104 -1.74 7.77 -12.18
CA LYS A 104 -3.01 7.22 -11.65
C LYS A 104 -3.75 6.42 -12.72
N LYS A 105 -3.83 6.92 -13.95
CA LYS A 105 -4.47 6.26 -15.10
C LYS A 105 -3.77 4.95 -15.44
N ALA A 106 -2.43 4.95 -15.52
CA ALA A 106 -1.63 3.76 -15.76
C ALA A 106 -1.83 2.71 -14.66
N ARG A 107 -1.87 3.12 -13.39
CA ARG A 107 -2.11 2.23 -12.25
C ARG A 107 -3.52 1.64 -12.24
N LEU A 108 -4.52 2.39 -12.70
CA LEU A 108 -5.89 1.90 -12.87
C LEU A 108 -6.01 0.91 -14.04
N ALA A 109 -5.29 1.16 -15.14
CA ALA A 109 -5.23 0.27 -16.29
C ALA A 109 -4.56 -1.08 -15.96
N GLN A 110 -3.58 -1.09 -15.07
CA GLN A 110 -2.93 -2.33 -14.58
C GLN A 110 -3.80 -3.17 -13.61
N LYS A 111 -5.00 -2.69 -13.23
CA LYS A 111 -5.92 -3.39 -12.30
C LYS A 111 -7.09 -4.18 -12.94
N PRO A 112 -7.03 -4.72 -14.18
CA PRO A 112 -8.22 -5.35 -14.79
C PRO A 112 -8.58 -6.71 -14.16
N ILE A 113 -7.62 -7.44 -13.62
CA ILE A 113 -7.82 -8.85 -13.21
C ILE A 113 -8.66 -8.98 -11.92
N THR A 114 -8.44 -8.12 -10.94
CA THR A 114 -9.19 -8.16 -9.68
C THR A 114 -10.63 -7.67 -9.82
N ARG A 115 -10.88 -6.72 -10.72
CA ARG A 115 -12.22 -6.19 -10.98
C ARG A 115 -13.09 -7.23 -11.73
N ARG A 116 -12.52 -7.98 -12.67
CA ARG A 116 -13.21 -9.10 -13.36
C ARG A 116 -13.57 -10.23 -12.39
N ARG A 117 -12.66 -10.63 -11.49
CA ARG A 117 -12.96 -11.67 -10.48
C ARG A 117 -14.09 -11.25 -9.54
N ASN A 118 -14.11 -9.99 -9.09
CA ASN A 118 -15.17 -9.50 -8.22
C ASN A 118 -16.52 -9.41 -8.95
N SER A 119 -16.56 -8.95 -10.21
CA SER A 119 -17.80 -8.91 -10.98
C SER A 119 -18.35 -10.30 -11.29
N THR A 120 -17.49 -11.28 -11.56
CA THR A 120 -17.90 -12.67 -11.79
C THR A 120 -18.44 -13.31 -10.51
N ARG A 121 -17.82 -13.02 -9.34
CA ARG A 121 -18.29 -13.50 -8.04
C ARG A 121 -19.65 -12.88 -7.68
N GLN A 122 -19.82 -11.61 -7.98
CA GLN A 122 -21.06 -10.87 -7.72
C GLN A 122 -22.20 -11.37 -8.61
N ARG A 123 -21.96 -11.57 -9.91
CA ARG A 123 -22.91 -12.19 -10.85
C ARG A 123 -23.30 -13.62 -10.45
N ARG A 124 -22.35 -14.40 -9.92
CA ARG A 124 -22.63 -15.77 -9.44
C ARG A 124 -23.51 -15.75 -8.18
N PHE A 125 -23.27 -14.78 -7.30
CA PHE A 125 -24.09 -14.62 -6.08
C PHE A 125 -25.51 -14.16 -6.42
N GLU A 126 -25.67 -13.23 -7.35
CA GLU A 126 -26.98 -12.74 -7.83
C GLU A 126 -27.75 -13.84 -8.53
N ARG A 127 -27.10 -14.65 -9.39
CA ARG A 127 -27.74 -15.82 -10.01
C ARG A 127 -28.22 -16.84 -9.00
N LYS A 128 -27.42 -17.11 -7.95
CA LYS A 128 -27.81 -18.03 -6.89
C LYS A 128 -29.03 -17.49 -6.12
N LYS A 129 -29.02 -16.21 -5.79
CA LYS A 129 -30.15 -15.56 -5.10
C LYS A 129 -31.43 -15.58 -5.94
N ALA A 130 -31.33 -15.35 -7.24
CA ALA A 130 -32.47 -15.40 -8.15
C ALA A 130 -33.02 -16.84 -8.32
N HIS A 131 -32.14 -17.84 -8.32
CA HIS A 131 -32.56 -19.26 -8.36
C HIS A 131 -33.28 -19.67 -7.08
N ASP A 132 -32.75 -19.26 -5.92
CA ASP A 132 -33.34 -19.59 -4.60
C ASP A 132 -34.71 -18.90 -4.39
N GLN A 133 -34.95 -17.77 -5.08
CA GLN A 133 -36.23 -17.07 -5.07
C GLN A 133 -37.24 -17.59 -6.09
N ALA A 134 -36.78 -18.32 -7.12
CA ALA A 134 -37.60 -18.85 -8.20
C ALA A 134 -38.12 -20.28 -7.90
N VAL A 135 -37.68 -20.93 -6.83
CA VAL A 135 -38.23 -22.23 -6.40
C VAL A 135 -39.53 -21.97 -5.63
N PRO A 136 -40.71 -22.23 -6.21
CA PRO A 136 -41.96 -22.12 -5.45
C PRO A 136 -41.95 -23.17 -4.35
N ALA A 137 -42.35 -22.76 -3.16
CA ALA A 137 -42.66 -23.70 -2.08
C ALA A 137 -43.79 -24.62 -2.60
N GLY A 138 -43.37 -25.73 -3.14
CA GLY A 138 -44.26 -26.67 -3.79
C GLY A 138 -45.06 -27.49 -2.78
N ALA A 139 -46.28 -27.63 -3.11
CA ALA A 139 -47.35 -28.50 -2.76
C ALA A 139 -46.98 -29.71 -1.91
#